data_fb19e7bb1a23c50df069bb75a2ae7836
#
_entry.id   fb19e7bb1a23c50df069bb75a2ae7836
#
_cell.length_a   1.000
_cell.length_b   1.000
_cell.length_c   1.000
_cell.angle_alpha   90.00
_cell.angle_beta   90.00
_cell.angle_gamma   90.00
#
_symmetry.space_group_name_H-M   'P 1'
#
loop_
_entity.id
_entity.type
_entity.pdbx_description
1 polymer ?
#
loop_
_entity_poly.entity_id
_entity_poly.type
_entity_poly.pdbx_seq_one_letter_code
_entity_poly.pdbx_strand_id
1 'polypeptide(L)'
;MDISIRPVVIGDYDGLYALWNSTEQSRRALNPVDDSREGIERYLRRNPTTCFLALAEADAGQAEQIVGVILTGHDGRRAIVHHMCVHPDYRRRGIAGRLVQKAEEALRREGITKIFGLVFKDNDAANAFWEEQGYTLRTNLNYRNKSLNENVPQGE
;
A
#
# COMPACT_ATOMS: atom_id res chain seq x y z
N MET A 1 21.04 -10.02 -1.27
CA MET A 1 19.81 -10.45 -0.54
C MET A 1 18.64 -10.47 -1.52
N ASP A 2 17.99 -11.59 -1.65
CA ASP A 2 16.90 -11.73 -2.61
C ASP A 2 15.60 -11.26 -2.01
N ILE A 3 14.86 -10.52 -2.82
CA ILE A 3 13.53 -10.02 -2.49
C ILE A 3 12.53 -10.72 -3.39
N SER A 4 11.55 -11.39 -2.79
CA SER A 4 10.44 -12.01 -3.53
C SER A 4 9.17 -11.21 -3.32
N ILE A 5 8.26 -11.25 -4.30
CA ILE A 5 6.97 -10.57 -4.25
C ILE A 5 5.87 -11.60 -4.41
N ARG A 6 4.87 -11.54 -3.55
CA ARG A 6 3.69 -12.42 -3.64
C ARG A 6 2.43 -11.67 -3.22
N PRO A 7 1.25 -12.21 -3.54
CA PRO A 7 -0.02 -11.64 -3.05
C PRO A 7 -0.10 -11.65 -1.52
N VAL A 8 -0.79 -10.66 -0.98
CA VAL A 8 -1.07 -10.55 0.45
C VAL A 8 -2.23 -11.49 0.81
N VAL A 9 -2.10 -12.18 1.94
CA VAL A 9 -3.18 -12.93 2.57
C VAL A 9 -3.38 -12.44 4.01
N ILE A 10 -4.53 -12.72 4.61
CA ILE A 10 -4.84 -12.19 5.95
C ILE A 10 -3.85 -12.68 7.04
N GLY A 11 -3.26 -13.85 6.84
CA GLY A 11 -2.21 -14.35 7.74
C GLY A 11 -0.98 -13.45 7.83
N ASP A 12 -0.82 -12.51 6.89
CA ASP A 12 0.29 -11.56 6.87
C ASP A 12 0.04 -10.35 7.77
N TYR A 13 -1.14 -10.20 8.34
CA TYR A 13 -1.56 -8.96 9.00
C TYR A 13 -0.57 -8.45 10.04
N ASP A 14 -0.07 -9.31 10.93
CA ASP A 14 0.83 -8.87 11.99
C ASP A 14 2.13 -8.29 11.43
N GLY A 15 2.67 -8.92 10.38
CA GLY A 15 3.85 -8.42 9.69
C GLY A 15 3.60 -7.10 8.94
N LEU A 16 2.42 -6.95 8.35
CA LEU A 16 2.02 -5.70 7.69
C LEU A 16 1.86 -4.58 8.71
N TYR A 17 1.23 -4.86 9.84
CA TYR A 17 1.04 -3.87 10.90
C TYR A 17 2.38 -3.40 11.46
N ALA A 18 3.31 -4.32 11.67
CA ALA A 18 4.68 -3.97 12.09
C ALA A 18 5.38 -3.09 11.04
N LEU A 19 5.23 -3.42 9.77
CA LEU A 19 5.82 -2.64 8.68
C LEU A 19 5.23 -1.22 8.64
N TRP A 20 3.91 -1.08 8.72
CA TRP A 20 3.26 0.23 8.73
C TRP A 20 3.69 1.10 9.91
N ASN A 21 4.03 0.49 11.04
CA ASN A 21 4.53 1.20 12.21
C ASN A 21 6.04 1.45 12.19
N SER A 22 6.74 1.02 11.15
CA SER A 22 8.19 1.19 11.04
C SER A 22 8.62 2.61 10.71
N THR A 23 7.72 3.45 10.21
CA THR A 23 7.98 4.87 9.95
C THR A 23 6.82 5.74 10.43
N GLU A 24 7.11 6.99 10.73
CA GLU A 24 6.10 7.97 11.09
C GLU A 24 5.13 8.24 9.94
N GLN A 25 5.64 8.30 8.71
CA GLN A 25 4.81 8.57 7.53
C GLN A 25 3.77 7.46 7.29
N SER A 26 4.17 6.21 7.42
CA SER A 26 3.25 5.08 7.27
C SER A 26 2.25 5.02 8.41
N ARG A 27 2.73 5.23 9.65
CA ARG A 27 1.92 5.20 10.85
C ARG A 27 0.83 6.26 10.83
N ARG A 28 1.15 7.43 10.33
CA ARG A 28 0.26 8.59 10.23
C ARG A 28 -0.97 8.31 9.35
N ALA A 29 -0.88 7.39 8.41
CA ALA A 29 -1.97 7.02 7.51
C ALA A 29 -2.91 5.94 8.09
N LEU A 30 -2.58 5.35 9.23
CA LEU A 30 -3.40 4.29 9.83
C LEU A 30 -4.62 4.83 10.55
N ASN A 31 -5.73 4.09 10.46
CA ASN A 31 -6.88 4.35 11.32
C ASN A 31 -7.35 3.03 11.99
N PRO A 32 -8.01 3.14 13.15
CA PRO A 32 -8.29 1.94 13.97
C PRO A 32 -9.39 1.04 13.42
N VAL A 33 -10.16 1.50 12.44
CA VAL A 33 -11.27 0.72 11.85
C VAL A 33 -10.82 0.03 10.56
N ASP A 34 -10.38 0.82 9.58
CA ASP A 34 -10.04 0.30 8.26
C ASP A 34 -8.76 -0.55 8.29
N ASP A 35 -7.82 -0.19 9.15
CA ASP A 35 -6.53 -0.88 9.28
C ASP A 35 -6.50 -1.89 10.41
N SER A 36 -7.65 -2.19 11.02
CA SER A 36 -7.78 -3.33 11.92
C SER A 36 -7.67 -4.64 11.13
N ARG A 37 -7.44 -5.74 11.86
CA ARG A 37 -7.44 -7.08 11.22
C ARG A 37 -8.73 -7.33 10.44
N GLU A 38 -9.88 -7.00 11.02
CA GLU A 38 -11.17 -7.16 10.35
C GLU A 38 -11.31 -6.27 9.12
N GLY A 39 -10.84 -5.03 9.22
CA GLY A 39 -10.87 -4.08 8.11
C GLY A 39 -10.02 -4.55 6.93
N ILE A 40 -8.81 -5.01 7.20
CA ILE A 40 -7.91 -5.53 6.17
C ILE A 40 -8.44 -6.85 5.59
N GLU A 41 -9.00 -7.73 6.41
CA GLU A 41 -9.61 -8.96 5.92
C GLU A 41 -10.76 -8.68 4.95
N ARG A 42 -11.62 -7.72 5.28
CA ARG A 42 -12.71 -7.29 4.39
C ARG A 42 -12.16 -6.72 3.08
N TYR A 43 -11.12 -5.91 3.17
CA TYR A 43 -10.46 -5.31 2.01
C TYR A 43 -9.89 -6.38 1.08
N LEU A 44 -9.17 -7.35 1.63
CA LEU A 44 -8.57 -8.43 0.85
C LEU A 44 -9.62 -9.37 0.25
N ARG A 45 -10.72 -9.59 0.94
CA ARG A 45 -11.84 -10.39 0.42
C ARG A 45 -12.46 -9.74 -0.81
N ARG A 46 -12.60 -8.41 -0.79
CA ARG A 46 -13.11 -7.66 -1.94
C ARG A 46 -12.08 -7.55 -3.07
N ASN A 47 -10.80 -7.48 -2.72
CA ASN A 47 -9.69 -7.27 -3.66
C ASN A 47 -8.62 -8.34 -3.47
N PRO A 48 -8.92 -9.62 -3.82
CA PRO A 48 -8.03 -10.73 -3.47
C PRO A 48 -6.77 -10.83 -4.34
N THR A 49 -6.72 -10.14 -5.48
CA THR A 49 -5.66 -10.34 -6.47
C THR A 49 -4.82 -9.09 -6.74
N THR A 50 -5.08 -7.98 -6.05
CA THR A 50 -4.46 -6.69 -6.38
C THR A 50 -3.61 -6.10 -5.26
N CYS A 51 -3.29 -6.90 -4.25
CA CYS A 51 -2.45 -6.50 -3.11
C CYS A 51 -1.23 -7.40 -3.05
N PHE A 52 -0.04 -6.80 -2.92
CA PHE A 52 1.23 -7.53 -2.95
C PHE A 52 2.16 -7.10 -1.83
N LEU A 53 2.99 -8.04 -1.40
CA LEU A 53 4.03 -7.74 -0.43
C LEU A 53 5.39 -8.22 -0.94
N ALA A 54 6.43 -7.63 -0.38
CA ALA A 54 7.81 -7.99 -0.63
C ALA A 54 8.41 -8.67 0.61
N LEU A 55 9.04 -9.81 0.41
CA LEU A 55 9.70 -10.57 1.45
C LEU A 55 11.21 -10.52 1.24
N ALA A 56 11.95 -10.25 2.30
CA ALA A 56 13.39 -10.45 2.34
C ALA A 56 13.66 -11.88 2.78
N GLU A 57 14.57 -12.56 2.06
CA GLU A 57 15.00 -13.89 2.46
C GLU A 57 15.62 -13.87 3.85
N ALA A 58 15.31 -14.92 4.60
CA ALA A 58 15.91 -15.12 5.89
C ALA A 58 17.36 -15.60 5.76
N ASP A 59 18.25 -15.01 6.54
CA ASP A 59 19.55 -15.63 6.80
C ASP A 59 19.32 -16.93 7.55
N ALA A 60 20.30 -17.85 7.50
CA ALA A 60 20.17 -19.15 8.14
C ALA A 60 19.74 -19.01 9.62
N GLY A 61 18.57 -19.58 9.93
CA GLY A 61 17.99 -19.58 11.27
C GLY A 61 17.11 -18.37 11.61
N GLN A 62 16.87 -17.45 10.66
CA GLN A 62 15.95 -16.31 10.85
C GLN A 62 14.68 -16.48 10.02
N ALA A 63 13.58 -15.88 10.49
CA ALA A 63 12.33 -15.87 9.74
C ALA A 63 12.40 -14.87 8.59
N GLU A 64 11.66 -15.13 7.50
CA GLU A 64 11.45 -14.16 6.44
C GLU A 64 10.80 -12.90 7.01
N GLN A 65 11.18 -11.76 6.46
CA GLN A 65 10.65 -10.47 6.90
C GLN A 65 9.85 -9.80 5.78
N ILE A 66 8.67 -9.30 6.10
CA ILE A 66 7.91 -8.46 5.18
C ILE A 66 8.55 -7.07 5.19
N VAL A 67 9.07 -6.66 4.03
CA VAL A 67 9.84 -5.41 3.90
C VAL A 67 9.19 -4.39 2.98
N GLY A 68 8.08 -4.75 2.36
CA GLY A 68 7.31 -3.83 1.53
C GLY A 68 5.89 -4.33 1.34
N VAL A 69 4.98 -3.42 1.06
CA VAL A 69 3.58 -3.74 0.77
C VAL A 69 2.97 -2.69 -0.12
N ILE A 70 2.08 -3.13 -1.00
CA ILE A 70 1.14 -2.25 -1.71
C ILE A 70 -0.25 -2.86 -1.60
N LEU A 71 -1.20 -2.08 -1.08
CA LEU A 71 -2.60 -2.45 -1.08
C LEU A 71 -3.33 -1.59 -2.11
N THR A 72 -3.79 -2.24 -3.19
CA THR A 72 -4.64 -1.58 -4.17
C THR A 72 -5.99 -2.29 -4.21
N GLY A 73 -7.03 -1.47 -4.28
CA GLY A 73 -8.39 -1.96 -4.40
C GLY A 73 -9.13 -1.25 -5.50
N HIS A 74 -10.19 -1.87 -6.01
CA HIS A 74 -11.02 -1.27 -7.04
C HIS A 74 -12.50 -1.56 -6.81
N ASP A 75 -13.33 -0.73 -7.43
CA ASP A 75 -14.78 -0.84 -7.38
C ASP A 75 -15.37 -1.43 -8.69
N GLY A 76 -14.54 -2.04 -9.52
CA GLY A 76 -14.87 -2.51 -10.87
C GLY A 76 -14.65 -1.45 -11.95
N ARG A 77 -14.32 -0.22 -11.56
CA ARG A 77 -14.15 0.90 -12.49
C ARG A 77 -12.82 1.62 -12.31
N ARG A 78 -12.48 2.02 -11.09
CA ARG A 78 -11.25 2.73 -10.74
C ARG A 78 -10.54 2.00 -9.61
N ALA A 79 -9.23 2.12 -9.55
CA ALA A 79 -8.43 1.62 -8.46
C ALA A 79 -7.84 2.75 -7.65
N ILE A 80 -7.59 2.45 -6.38
CA ILE A 80 -6.90 3.37 -5.46
C ILE A 80 -5.79 2.62 -4.72
N VAL A 81 -4.65 3.30 -4.52
CA VAL A 81 -3.59 2.83 -3.63
C VAL A 81 -3.94 3.28 -2.22
N HIS A 82 -4.20 2.33 -1.31
CA HIS A 82 -4.53 2.65 0.08
C HIS A 82 -3.30 2.67 0.98
N HIS A 83 -2.37 1.73 0.77
CA HIS A 83 -1.11 1.68 1.51
C HIS A 83 0.02 1.31 0.58
N MET A 84 1.11 2.03 0.69
CA MET A 84 2.36 1.73 0.02
C MET A 84 3.50 2.07 0.98
N CYS A 85 4.29 1.07 1.31
CA CYS A 85 5.35 1.24 2.30
C CYS A 85 6.50 0.29 2.01
N VAL A 86 7.72 0.77 2.19
CA VAL A 86 8.94 -0.06 2.17
C VAL A 86 9.71 0.23 3.46
N HIS A 87 10.14 -0.84 4.12
CA HIS A 87 10.91 -0.74 5.35
C HIS A 87 12.15 0.15 5.15
N PRO A 88 12.47 1.04 6.10
CA PRO A 88 13.59 1.98 5.93
C PRO A 88 14.92 1.34 5.57
N ASP A 89 15.22 0.17 6.13
CA ASP A 89 16.49 -0.54 5.88
C ASP A 89 16.58 -1.18 4.49
N TYR A 90 15.47 -1.18 3.75
CA TYR A 90 15.37 -1.83 2.43
C TYR A 90 15.09 -0.84 1.31
N ARG A 91 15.18 0.45 1.57
CA ARG A 91 15.00 1.50 0.56
C ARG A 91 16.15 1.50 -0.46
N ARG A 92 15.90 2.14 -1.61
CA ARG A 92 16.85 2.28 -2.72
C ARG A 92 17.26 0.96 -3.37
N ARG A 93 16.38 -0.03 -3.30
CA ARG A 93 16.60 -1.37 -3.92
C ARG A 93 15.56 -1.66 -5.00
N GLY A 94 14.76 -0.68 -5.39
CA GLY A 94 13.74 -0.83 -6.42
C GLY A 94 12.50 -1.62 -5.97
N ILE A 95 12.33 -1.89 -4.69
CA ILE A 95 11.21 -2.70 -4.17
C ILE A 95 9.88 -2.01 -4.44
N ALA A 96 9.78 -0.70 -4.15
CA ALA A 96 8.56 0.06 -4.34
C ALA A 96 8.10 0.02 -5.81
N GLY A 97 9.02 0.25 -6.75
CA GLY A 97 8.71 0.18 -8.18
C GLY A 97 8.23 -1.19 -8.63
N ARG A 98 8.83 -2.26 -8.10
CA ARG A 98 8.40 -3.63 -8.40
C ARG A 98 6.99 -3.92 -7.86
N LEU A 99 6.67 -3.41 -6.67
CA LEU A 99 5.33 -3.57 -6.09
C LEU A 99 4.28 -2.83 -6.92
N VAL A 100 4.57 -1.59 -7.33
CA VAL A 100 3.67 -0.81 -8.20
C VAL A 100 3.44 -1.55 -9.51
N GLN A 101 4.49 -2.07 -10.14
CA GLN A 101 4.38 -2.81 -11.39
C GLN A 101 3.48 -4.04 -11.25
N LYS A 102 3.64 -4.81 -10.17
CA LYS A 102 2.80 -5.98 -9.90
C LYS A 102 1.33 -5.60 -9.73
N ALA A 103 1.07 -4.54 -8.97
CA ALA A 103 -0.30 -4.07 -8.76
C ALA A 103 -0.94 -3.60 -10.06
N GLU A 104 -0.21 -2.83 -10.86
CA GLU A 104 -0.70 -2.34 -12.16
C GLU A 104 -1.01 -3.48 -13.13
N GLU A 105 -0.13 -4.48 -13.21
CA GLU A 105 -0.37 -5.66 -14.03
C GLU A 105 -1.64 -6.41 -13.61
N ALA A 106 -1.82 -6.60 -12.30
CA ALA A 106 -2.99 -7.28 -11.76
C ALA A 106 -4.28 -6.48 -12.06
N LEU A 107 -4.23 -5.17 -11.90
CA LEU A 107 -5.38 -4.30 -12.18
C LEU A 107 -5.74 -4.30 -13.68
N ARG A 108 -4.75 -4.31 -14.57
CA ARG A 108 -5.00 -4.44 -16.01
C ARG A 108 -5.71 -5.73 -16.34
N ARG A 109 -5.33 -6.83 -15.70
CA ARG A 109 -6.01 -8.14 -15.88
C ARG A 109 -7.46 -8.10 -15.41
N GLU A 110 -7.77 -7.24 -14.43
CA GLU A 110 -9.15 -7.03 -13.95
C GLU A 110 -9.94 -6.04 -14.82
N GLY A 111 -9.31 -5.49 -15.87
CA GLY A 111 -9.97 -4.52 -16.74
C GLY A 111 -10.00 -3.10 -16.21
N ILE A 112 -9.24 -2.80 -15.15
CA ILE A 112 -9.19 -1.45 -14.58
C ILE A 112 -8.31 -0.58 -15.46
N THR A 113 -8.79 0.61 -15.77
CA THR A 113 -8.15 1.51 -16.73
C THR A 113 -7.44 2.70 -16.08
N LYS A 114 -7.64 2.92 -14.79
CA LYS A 114 -7.01 4.04 -14.10
C LYS A 114 -6.86 3.76 -12.60
N ILE A 115 -5.71 4.14 -12.08
CA ILE A 115 -5.38 4.02 -10.68
C ILE A 115 -4.98 5.41 -10.15
N PHE A 116 -5.32 5.70 -8.93
CA PHE A 116 -4.92 6.93 -8.26
C PHE A 116 -4.50 6.66 -6.82
N GLY A 117 -3.88 7.63 -6.19
CA GLY A 117 -3.51 7.56 -4.78
C GLY A 117 -3.52 8.93 -4.16
N LEU A 118 -3.54 8.95 -2.84
CA LEU A 118 -3.47 10.16 -2.04
C LEU A 118 -2.16 10.15 -1.27
N VAL A 119 -1.42 11.23 -1.37
CA VAL A 119 -0.11 11.38 -0.76
C VAL A 119 -0.12 12.66 0.07
N PHE A 120 0.33 12.60 1.31
CA PHE A 120 0.47 13.80 2.13
C PHE A 120 1.37 14.80 1.41
N LYS A 121 0.94 16.06 1.34
CA LYS A 121 1.68 17.10 0.63
C LYS A 121 3.12 17.25 1.11
N ASP A 122 3.34 17.09 2.40
CA ASP A 122 4.64 17.27 3.02
C ASP A 122 5.55 16.03 2.95
N ASN A 123 5.07 14.94 2.36
CA ASN A 123 5.88 13.75 2.14
C ASN A 123 6.61 13.87 0.80
N ASP A 124 7.71 14.61 0.79
CA ASP A 124 8.46 14.92 -0.42
C ASP A 124 8.98 13.69 -1.13
N ALA A 125 9.49 12.72 -0.37
CA ALA A 125 10.04 11.48 -0.93
C ALA A 125 8.97 10.66 -1.65
N ALA A 126 7.79 10.52 -1.04
CA ALA A 126 6.68 9.78 -1.65
C ALA A 126 6.15 10.51 -2.89
N ASN A 127 6.02 11.84 -2.83
CA ASN A 127 5.58 12.62 -3.98
C ASN A 127 6.54 12.49 -5.16
N ALA A 128 7.85 12.53 -4.91
CA ALA A 128 8.86 12.33 -5.95
C ALA A 128 8.78 10.90 -6.53
N PHE A 129 8.61 9.89 -5.68
CA PHE A 129 8.46 8.51 -6.12
C PHE A 129 7.26 8.34 -7.07
N TRP A 130 6.10 8.84 -6.68
CA TRP A 130 4.89 8.68 -7.51
C TRP A 130 4.99 9.43 -8.82
N GLU A 131 5.63 10.60 -8.84
CA GLU A 131 5.90 11.33 -10.07
C GLU A 131 6.77 10.50 -11.03
N GLU A 132 7.82 9.85 -10.52
CA GLU A 132 8.67 8.95 -11.31
C GLU A 132 7.90 7.75 -11.86
N GLN A 133 6.89 7.27 -11.12
CA GLN A 133 6.05 6.14 -11.56
C GLN A 133 4.99 6.56 -12.58
N GLY A 134 4.93 7.83 -12.94
CA GLY A 134 3.95 8.33 -13.91
C GLY A 134 2.61 8.73 -13.32
N TYR A 135 2.54 8.87 -12.01
CA TYR A 135 1.30 9.30 -11.32
C TYR A 135 1.29 10.82 -11.25
N THR A 136 0.58 11.44 -12.19
CA THR A 136 0.55 12.89 -12.37
C THR A 136 -0.28 13.58 -11.30
N LEU A 137 0.28 14.62 -10.70
CA LEU A 137 -0.45 15.44 -9.74
C LEU A 137 -1.60 16.19 -10.43
N ARG A 138 -2.80 16.08 -9.89
CA ARG A 138 -3.97 16.81 -10.37
C ARG A 138 -4.14 18.09 -9.55
N THR A 139 -4.07 19.23 -10.23
CA THR A 139 -4.17 20.56 -9.61
C THR A 139 -5.55 21.18 -9.73
N ASN A 140 -6.42 20.57 -10.55
CA ASN A 140 -7.77 21.08 -10.82
C ASN A 140 -8.85 20.35 -10.02
N LEU A 141 -8.46 19.50 -9.05
CA LEU A 141 -9.38 18.75 -8.20
C LEU A 141 -9.14 19.09 -6.73
N ASN A 142 -10.22 19.15 -5.98
CA ASN A 142 -10.16 19.20 -4.53
C ASN A 142 -10.55 17.84 -3.97
N TYR A 143 -9.76 17.32 -3.05
CA TYR A 143 -10.12 16.13 -2.32
C TYR A 143 -11.09 16.51 -1.20
N ARG A 144 -12.24 15.87 -1.16
CA ARG A 144 -13.23 16.06 -0.09
C ARG A 144 -13.61 14.70 0.45
N ASN A 145 -13.67 14.57 1.77
CA ASN A 145 -14.07 13.33 2.41
C ASN A 145 -15.09 13.58 3.53
N LYS A 146 -15.70 12.51 3.97
CA LYS A 146 -16.57 12.52 5.16
C LYS A 146 -16.45 11.17 5.83
N SER A 147 -16.14 11.15 7.11
CA SER A 147 -16.15 9.92 7.89
C SER A 147 -17.59 9.49 8.15
N LEU A 148 -17.88 8.23 7.87
CA LEU A 148 -19.18 7.62 8.14
C LEU A 148 -19.20 6.85 9.46
N ASN A 149 -18.06 6.79 10.15
CA ASN A 149 -17.86 6.13 11.42
C ASN A 149 -17.08 7.08 12.32
N GLU A 150 -17.58 7.32 13.52
CA GLU A 150 -16.96 8.27 14.46
C GLU A 150 -15.55 7.89 14.89
N ASN A 151 -15.16 6.62 14.73
CA ASN A 151 -13.83 6.15 15.06
C ASN A 151 -12.83 6.27 13.90
N VAL A 152 -13.26 6.77 12.74
CA VAL A 152 -12.38 7.06 11.61
C VAL A 152 -12.15 8.56 11.54
N PRO A 153 -10.90 9.02 11.71
CA PRO A 153 -10.59 10.44 11.72
C PRO A 153 -10.97 11.14 10.41
N GLN A 154 -11.59 12.31 10.52
CA GLN A 154 -12.00 13.12 9.36
C GLN A 154 -10.78 13.64 8.58
N GLY A 155 -9.66 13.81 9.24
CA GLY A 155 -8.45 14.40 8.66
C GLY A 155 -7.58 13.46 7.84
N GLU A 156 -8.04 12.25 7.63
CA GLU A 156 -7.26 11.26 6.86
C GLU A 156 -7.74 11.09 5.44
#